data_bec4a2434d7e3eaf1d79a96006f0e08b
#
_entry.id   bec4a2434d7e3eaf1d79a96006f0e08b
#
_cell.length_a   1.000
_cell.length_b   1.000
_cell.length_c   1.000
_cell.angle_alpha   90.00
_cell.angle_beta   90.00
_cell.angle_gamma   90.00
#
_symmetry.space_group_name_H-M   'P 1'
#
loop_
_entity.id
_entity.type
_entity.pdbx_description
1 polymer ?
#
loop_
_entity_poly.entity_id
_entity_poly.type
_entity_poly.pdbx_seq_one_letter_code
_entity_poly.pdbx_strand_id
1 'polypeptide(L)'
;MTDKLDYIAIDFETANYYRNSACSVGLVRFIDGQEVDSCYSLIHPAKMYFIPEWTETIHHISYNDVRNKPYFPEVWDSMVMPFINKTPGVPLVAHNGNMFDMPVIKSCCEYFGMPLPQFEYFDSLIIARKTWPKMKSHHLTDLGAHFEIEYLAHDALEDSRTCGKLIKIAAGEWGVNTVQELLEACKTGVRTF
;
A
#
# COMPACT_ATOMS: atom_id res chain seq x y z
N MET A 1 10.83 -6.19 14.94
CA MET A 1 10.41 -4.80 14.67
C MET A 1 11.48 -3.84 15.18
N THR A 2 11.62 -2.68 14.56
CA THR A 2 12.58 -1.64 14.96
C THR A 2 12.08 -0.88 16.20
N ASP A 3 13.03 -0.27 16.96
CA ASP A 3 12.69 0.61 18.10
C ASP A 3 12.30 2.01 17.65
N LYS A 4 11.75 2.13 16.43
CA LYS A 4 11.34 3.37 15.79
C LYS A 4 10.03 3.20 15.02
N LEU A 5 9.47 4.31 14.56
CA LEU A 5 8.29 4.34 13.71
C LEU A 5 8.68 4.09 12.24
N ASP A 6 9.20 2.88 11.98
CA ASP A 6 9.69 2.45 10.66
C ASP A 6 8.68 1.52 10.00
N TYR A 7 8.28 1.84 8.78
CA TYR A 7 7.34 1.04 7.95
C TYR A 7 7.51 1.37 6.47
N ILE A 8 7.00 0.49 5.62
CA ILE A 8 6.93 0.71 4.17
C ILE A 8 5.45 0.69 3.77
N ALA A 9 4.92 1.82 3.31
CA ALA A 9 3.59 1.88 2.74
C ALA A 9 3.61 1.30 1.31
N ILE A 10 2.56 0.54 0.96
CA ILE A 10 2.39 -0.06 -0.36
C ILE A 10 0.92 0.07 -0.78
N ASP A 11 0.71 0.32 -2.08
CA ASP A 11 -0.59 0.36 -2.70
C ASP A 11 -0.54 -0.14 -4.14
N PHE A 12 -1.63 -0.74 -4.62
CA PHE A 12 -1.80 -1.24 -5.97
C PHE A 12 -3.02 -0.64 -6.64
N GLU A 13 -2.92 -0.37 -7.95
CA GLU A 13 -4.09 -0.21 -8.80
C GLU A 13 -4.34 -1.47 -9.63
N THR A 14 -5.61 -1.77 -9.90
CA THR A 14 -6.01 -2.92 -10.71
C THR A 14 -6.82 -2.47 -11.93
N ALA A 15 -6.56 -3.09 -13.10
CA ALA A 15 -7.24 -2.78 -14.35
C ALA A 15 -8.72 -3.17 -14.35
N ASN A 16 -9.08 -4.16 -13.53
CA ASN A 16 -10.45 -4.74 -13.47
C ASN A 16 -10.67 -5.50 -12.15
N TYR A 17 -11.85 -6.14 -12.01
CA TYR A 17 -12.26 -6.87 -10.79
C TYR A 17 -11.40 -8.12 -10.46
N TYR A 18 -10.55 -8.59 -11.36
CA TYR A 18 -9.66 -9.70 -11.06
C TYR A 18 -8.46 -9.21 -10.23
N ARG A 19 -8.19 -9.85 -9.10
CA ARG A 19 -7.08 -9.48 -8.22
C ARG A 19 -5.70 -9.59 -8.88
N ASN A 20 -5.54 -10.45 -9.88
CA ASN A 20 -4.31 -10.57 -10.66
C ASN A 20 -4.18 -9.55 -11.81
N SER A 21 -5.01 -8.50 -11.82
CA SER A 21 -4.96 -7.45 -12.84
C SER A 21 -4.21 -6.19 -12.36
N ALA A 22 -3.24 -6.34 -11.46
CA ALA A 22 -2.42 -5.21 -11.03
C ALA A 22 -1.87 -4.45 -12.25
N CYS A 23 -2.11 -3.13 -12.31
CA CYS A 23 -1.65 -2.25 -13.40
C CYS A 23 -0.68 -1.16 -12.92
N SER A 24 -0.58 -0.92 -11.63
CA SER A 24 0.52 -0.16 -11.02
C SER A 24 0.77 -0.59 -9.58
N VAL A 25 1.94 -0.22 -9.07
CA VAL A 25 2.32 -0.36 -7.67
C VAL A 25 3.17 0.81 -7.23
N GLY A 26 2.88 1.34 -6.05
CA GLY A 26 3.66 2.37 -5.38
C GLY A 26 4.13 1.89 -4.01
N LEU A 27 5.36 2.25 -3.63
CA LEU A 27 5.89 2.04 -2.30
C LEU A 27 6.56 3.31 -1.79
N VAL A 28 6.36 3.58 -0.51
CA VAL A 28 7.03 4.69 0.18
C VAL A 28 7.59 4.19 1.51
N ARG A 29 8.89 4.45 1.72
CA ARG A 29 9.56 4.07 2.95
C ARG A 29 9.58 5.21 3.93
N PHE A 30 9.18 4.91 5.15
CA PHE A 30 9.23 5.81 6.29
C PHE A 30 10.21 5.27 7.32
N ILE A 31 11.13 6.13 7.74
CA ILE A 31 12.06 5.89 8.86
C ILE A 31 11.79 6.96 9.90
N ASP A 32 11.53 6.53 11.12
CA ASP A 32 11.14 7.43 12.22
C ASP A 32 9.95 8.34 11.84
N GLY A 33 8.99 7.77 11.11
CA GLY A 33 7.81 8.47 10.61
C GLY A 33 8.09 9.54 9.55
N GLN A 34 9.29 9.59 8.97
CA GLN A 34 9.65 10.49 7.87
C GLN A 34 9.82 9.72 6.56
N GLU A 35 9.24 10.23 5.48
CA GLU A 35 9.47 9.70 4.13
C GLU A 35 10.95 9.87 3.76
N VAL A 36 11.61 8.77 3.37
CA VAL A 36 13.03 8.77 3.02
C VAL A 36 13.32 8.22 1.62
N ASP A 37 12.41 7.42 1.06
CA ASP A 37 12.59 6.78 -0.24
C ASP A 37 11.25 6.37 -0.81
N SER A 38 11.12 6.32 -2.13
CA SER A 38 9.91 5.85 -2.79
C SER A 38 10.22 5.18 -4.13
N CYS A 39 9.33 4.31 -4.60
CA CYS A 39 9.38 3.76 -5.94
C CYS A 39 7.98 3.50 -6.48
N TYR A 40 7.88 3.52 -7.81
CA TYR A 40 6.64 3.32 -8.55
C TYR A 40 6.90 2.56 -9.85
N SER A 41 5.96 1.72 -10.23
CA SER A 41 5.97 1.10 -11.56
C SER A 41 4.56 0.88 -12.08
N LEU A 42 4.39 1.14 -13.36
CA LEU A 42 3.30 0.55 -14.13
C LEU A 42 3.57 -0.94 -14.35
N ILE A 43 2.52 -1.74 -14.38
CA ILE A 43 2.57 -3.20 -14.53
C ILE A 43 1.72 -3.59 -15.73
N HIS A 44 2.23 -4.49 -16.59
CA HIS A 44 1.39 -5.16 -17.59
C HIS A 44 0.48 -6.17 -16.87
N PRO A 45 -0.84 -5.93 -16.80
CA PRO A 45 -1.73 -6.80 -16.03
C PRO A 45 -1.85 -8.20 -16.68
N ALA A 46 -2.05 -9.22 -15.86
CA ALA A 46 -2.23 -10.61 -16.34
C ALA A 46 -3.37 -10.76 -17.35
N LYS A 47 -4.39 -9.93 -17.23
CA LYS A 47 -5.50 -9.83 -18.19
C LYS A 47 -5.64 -8.40 -18.66
N MET A 48 -5.36 -8.15 -19.93
CA MET A 48 -5.41 -6.82 -20.58
C MET A 48 -6.85 -6.35 -20.88
N TYR A 49 -7.72 -6.48 -19.89
CA TYR A 49 -9.06 -5.92 -19.89
C TYR A 49 -9.12 -4.81 -18.84
N PHE A 50 -9.49 -3.62 -19.29
CA PHE A 50 -9.68 -2.45 -18.43
C PHE A 50 -11.15 -2.12 -18.31
N ILE A 51 -11.57 -1.75 -17.08
CA ILE A 51 -12.90 -1.18 -16.86
C ILE A 51 -12.82 0.29 -17.27
N PRO A 52 -13.56 0.74 -18.30
CA PRO A 52 -13.44 2.10 -18.82
C PRO A 52 -13.62 3.18 -17.76
N GLU A 53 -14.61 3.01 -16.89
CA GLU A 53 -14.88 3.94 -15.80
C GLU A 53 -13.67 4.12 -14.86
N TRP A 54 -12.93 3.04 -14.56
CA TRP A 54 -11.75 3.12 -13.70
C TRP A 54 -10.61 3.88 -14.38
N THR A 55 -10.42 3.65 -15.68
CA THR A 55 -9.46 4.40 -16.49
C THR A 55 -9.83 5.88 -16.62
N GLU A 56 -11.11 6.19 -16.76
CA GLU A 56 -11.57 7.56 -17.00
C GLU A 56 -11.69 8.39 -15.71
N THR A 57 -12.07 7.77 -14.58
CA THR A 57 -12.50 8.51 -13.38
C THR A 57 -11.78 8.11 -12.10
N ILE A 58 -11.01 7.02 -12.10
CA ILE A 58 -10.33 6.54 -10.88
C ILE A 58 -8.81 6.70 -11.04
N HIS A 59 -8.13 5.69 -11.54
CA HIS A 59 -6.65 5.68 -11.59
C HIS A 59 -6.05 6.22 -12.91
N HIS A 60 -6.84 6.50 -13.91
CA HIS A 60 -6.44 7.07 -15.22
C HIS A 60 -5.41 6.25 -16.01
N ILE A 61 -5.15 4.99 -15.63
CA ILE A 61 -4.23 4.09 -16.32
C ILE A 61 -5.00 3.36 -17.42
N SER A 62 -4.53 3.49 -18.67
CA SER A 62 -5.13 2.86 -19.83
C SER A 62 -4.33 1.66 -20.33
N TYR A 63 -4.93 0.89 -21.25
CA TYR A 63 -4.24 -0.17 -22.00
C TYR A 63 -2.93 0.33 -22.63
N ASN A 64 -2.93 1.52 -23.22
CA ASN A 64 -1.76 2.06 -23.91
C ASN A 64 -0.59 2.37 -22.95
N ASP A 65 -0.88 2.71 -21.70
CA ASP A 65 0.14 3.03 -20.70
C ASP A 65 0.91 1.79 -20.26
N VAL A 66 0.26 0.63 -20.23
CA VAL A 66 0.80 -0.61 -19.66
C VAL A 66 1.18 -1.69 -20.67
N ARG A 67 0.74 -1.62 -21.94
CA ARG A 67 0.93 -2.68 -22.94
C ARG A 67 2.40 -3.07 -23.19
N ASN A 68 3.34 -2.16 -22.95
CA ASN A 68 4.77 -2.37 -23.12
C ASN A 68 5.53 -2.32 -21.78
N LYS A 69 4.82 -2.45 -20.67
CA LYS A 69 5.43 -2.45 -19.34
C LYS A 69 5.77 -3.88 -18.91
N PRO A 70 6.67 -4.05 -17.93
CA PRO A 70 6.99 -5.37 -17.40
C PRO A 70 5.78 -6.00 -16.73
N TYR A 71 5.74 -7.33 -16.71
CA TYR A 71 4.76 -8.08 -15.95
C TYR A 71 5.05 -8.04 -14.45
N PHE A 72 4.05 -8.45 -13.65
CA PHE A 72 4.16 -8.48 -12.20
C PHE A 72 5.44 -9.17 -11.68
N PRO A 73 5.87 -10.36 -12.15
CA PRO A 73 7.11 -10.99 -11.68
C PRO A 73 8.34 -10.12 -11.85
N GLU A 74 8.47 -9.47 -13.01
CA GLU A 74 9.63 -8.63 -13.31
C GLU A 74 9.68 -7.40 -12.40
N VAL A 75 8.53 -6.73 -12.17
CA VAL A 75 8.42 -5.58 -11.25
C VAL A 75 8.68 -6.02 -9.82
N TRP A 76 8.11 -7.16 -9.43
CA TRP A 76 8.26 -7.72 -8.09
C TRP A 76 9.73 -8.00 -7.75
N ASP A 77 10.43 -8.71 -8.64
CA ASP A 77 11.81 -9.15 -8.41
C ASP A 77 12.83 -8.03 -8.60
N SER A 78 12.59 -7.09 -9.54
CA SER A 78 13.57 -6.03 -9.84
C SER A 78 13.38 -4.74 -9.05
N MET A 79 12.18 -4.47 -8.51
CA MET A 79 11.87 -3.23 -7.82
C MET A 79 11.30 -3.46 -6.41
N VAL A 80 10.19 -4.21 -6.29
CA VAL A 80 9.43 -4.31 -5.03
C VAL A 80 10.26 -5.01 -3.96
N MET A 81 10.74 -6.23 -4.22
CA MET A 81 11.54 -6.98 -3.23
C MET A 81 12.87 -6.31 -2.90
N PRO A 82 13.66 -5.79 -3.87
CA PRO A 82 14.84 -4.99 -3.55
C PRO A 82 14.53 -3.76 -2.70
N PHE A 83 13.39 -3.08 -2.93
CA PHE A 83 13.00 -1.93 -2.12
C PHE A 83 12.68 -2.33 -0.67
N ILE A 84 11.90 -3.40 -0.46
CA ILE A 84 11.59 -3.95 0.86
C ILE A 84 12.86 -4.39 1.58
N ASN A 85 13.75 -5.09 0.88
CA ASN A 85 14.98 -5.66 1.44
C ASN A 85 16.07 -4.62 1.82
N LYS A 86 15.92 -3.34 1.44
CA LYS A 86 16.79 -2.27 1.96
C LYS A 86 16.67 -2.07 3.48
N THR A 87 15.53 -2.45 4.07
CA THR A 87 15.25 -2.35 5.51
C THR A 87 14.65 -3.66 6.02
N PRO A 88 15.44 -4.72 6.19
CA PRO A 88 14.95 -6.03 6.65
C PRO A 88 14.23 -5.93 8.00
N GLY A 89 13.08 -6.61 8.12
CA GLY A 89 12.30 -6.63 9.36
C GLY A 89 11.39 -5.41 9.59
N VAL A 90 11.41 -4.42 8.69
CA VAL A 90 10.44 -3.33 8.69
C VAL A 90 9.13 -3.82 8.07
N PRO A 91 7.96 -3.68 8.75
CA PRO A 91 6.69 -4.19 8.24
C PRO A 91 6.14 -3.33 7.09
N LEU A 92 5.37 -3.96 6.22
CA LEU A 92 4.56 -3.24 5.24
C LEU A 92 3.27 -2.70 5.89
N VAL A 93 2.75 -1.62 5.32
CA VAL A 93 1.41 -1.11 5.64
C VAL A 93 0.66 -0.78 4.34
N ALA A 94 -0.61 -1.17 4.28
CA ALA A 94 -1.51 -0.80 3.19
C ALA A 94 -2.87 -0.36 3.75
N HIS A 95 -3.57 0.51 3.04
CA HIS A 95 -4.89 0.95 3.48
C HIS A 95 -5.97 0.00 3.01
N ASN A 96 -6.66 -0.67 3.94
CA ASN A 96 -7.53 -1.80 3.65
C ASN A 96 -6.79 -2.98 2.99
N GLY A 97 -5.50 -3.11 3.28
CA GLY A 97 -4.60 -4.06 2.65
C GLY A 97 -5.01 -5.52 2.82
N ASN A 98 -5.64 -5.84 3.95
CA ASN A 98 -6.19 -7.18 4.20
C ASN A 98 -7.20 -7.62 3.12
N MET A 99 -7.97 -6.68 2.58
CA MET A 99 -9.04 -6.95 1.62
C MET A 99 -8.65 -6.63 0.18
N PHE A 100 -7.57 -5.86 -0.03
CA PHE A 100 -7.18 -5.43 -1.36
C PHE A 100 -5.73 -5.83 -1.71
N ASP A 101 -4.72 -5.18 -1.17
CA ASP A 101 -3.33 -5.33 -1.61
C ASP A 101 -2.77 -6.73 -1.39
N MET A 102 -3.01 -7.32 -0.23
CA MET A 102 -2.53 -8.68 0.07
C MET A 102 -3.19 -9.73 -0.85
N PRO A 103 -4.51 -9.72 -1.08
CA PRO A 103 -5.15 -10.53 -2.13
C PRO A 103 -4.64 -10.28 -3.54
N VAL A 104 -4.26 -9.04 -3.91
CA VAL A 104 -3.65 -8.73 -5.21
C VAL A 104 -2.29 -9.42 -5.34
N ILE A 105 -1.40 -9.25 -4.37
CA ILE A 105 -0.08 -9.90 -4.36
C ILE A 105 -0.25 -11.43 -4.47
N LYS A 106 -1.09 -12.01 -3.63
CA LYS A 106 -1.35 -13.46 -3.64
C LYS A 106 -1.85 -13.95 -5.00
N SER A 107 -2.85 -13.27 -5.56
CA SER A 107 -3.46 -13.66 -6.83
C SER A 107 -2.49 -13.50 -8.02
N CYS A 108 -1.63 -12.48 -8.00
CA CYS A 108 -0.57 -12.34 -9.00
C CYS A 108 0.47 -13.46 -8.87
N CYS A 109 0.95 -13.75 -7.66
CA CYS A 109 1.89 -14.86 -7.43
C CYS A 109 1.32 -16.20 -7.92
N GLU A 110 0.08 -16.50 -7.55
CA GLU A 110 -0.61 -17.74 -7.99
C GLU A 110 -0.74 -17.81 -9.52
N TYR A 111 -1.13 -16.70 -10.17
CA TYR A 111 -1.31 -16.66 -11.64
C TYR A 111 0.01 -16.87 -12.40
N PHE A 112 1.10 -16.29 -11.92
CA PHE A 112 2.42 -16.38 -12.55
C PHE A 112 3.27 -17.54 -12.03
N GLY A 113 2.76 -18.36 -11.12
CA GLY A 113 3.49 -19.50 -10.56
C GLY A 113 4.69 -19.09 -9.70
N MET A 114 4.63 -17.92 -9.06
CA MET A 114 5.66 -17.41 -8.17
C MET A 114 5.50 -17.97 -6.75
N PRO A 115 6.59 -18.17 -6.00
CA PRO A 115 6.48 -18.43 -4.57
C PRO A 115 5.85 -17.23 -3.85
N LEU A 116 5.05 -17.50 -2.81
CA LEU A 116 4.55 -16.43 -1.96
C LEU A 116 5.71 -15.77 -1.20
N PRO A 117 5.81 -14.43 -1.22
CA PRO A 117 6.84 -13.72 -0.48
C PRO A 117 6.61 -13.84 1.04
N GLN A 118 7.66 -13.59 1.82
CA GLN A 118 7.60 -13.61 3.27
C GLN A 118 7.90 -12.19 3.80
N PHE A 119 6.92 -11.55 4.40
CA PHE A 119 7.04 -10.27 5.08
C PHE A 119 5.96 -10.11 6.16
N GLU A 120 6.20 -9.23 7.09
CA GLU A 120 5.18 -8.80 8.05
C GLU A 120 4.44 -7.57 7.53
N TYR A 121 3.16 -7.45 7.84
CA TYR A 121 2.36 -6.30 7.45
C TYR A 121 1.25 -5.99 8.45
N PHE A 122 0.72 -4.77 8.39
CA PHE A 122 -0.46 -4.34 9.12
C PHE A 122 -1.36 -3.46 8.24
N ASP A 123 -2.60 -3.24 8.69
CA ASP A 123 -3.63 -2.55 7.91
C ASP A 123 -3.92 -1.17 8.52
N SER A 124 -3.66 -0.11 7.77
CA SER A 124 -3.88 1.27 8.23
C SER A 124 -5.35 1.63 8.42
N LEU A 125 -6.29 0.95 7.74
CA LEU A 125 -7.72 1.14 7.97
C LEU A 125 -8.13 0.69 9.37
N ILE A 126 -7.51 -0.39 9.89
CA ILE A 126 -7.74 -0.83 11.27
C ILE A 126 -7.23 0.23 12.25
N ILE A 127 -6.01 0.74 12.02
CA ILE A 127 -5.42 1.83 12.82
C ILE A 127 -6.34 3.06 12.80
N ALA A 128 -6.76 3.51 11.61
CA ALA A 128 -7.62 4.67 11.46
C ALA A 128 -8.95 4.54 12.22
N ARG A 129 -9.61 3.39 12.13
CA ARG A 129 -10.88 3.11 12.84
C ARG A 129 -10.71 3.12 14.36
N LYS A 130 -9.54 2.76 14.88
CA LYS A 130 -9.24 2.77 16.31
C LYS A 130 -8.83 4.15 16.82
N THR A 131 -8.08 4.88 16.01
CA THR A 131 -7.60 6.21 16.36
C THR A 131 -8.72 7.27 16.26
N TRP A 132 -9.53 7.19 15.19
CA TRP A 132 -10.59 8.19 14.91
C TRP A 132 -12.00 7.58 14.84
N PRO A 133 -12.49 6.91 15.90
CA PRO A 133 -13.73 6.13 15.86
C PRO A 133 -15.00 6.97 15.60
N LYS A 134 -14.90 8.29 15.74
CA LYS A 134 -16.04 9.21 15.52
C LYS A 134 -16.14 9.71 14.07
N MET A 135 -15.15 9.44 13.24
CA MET A 135 -15.23 9.81 11.83
C MET A 135 -16.30 8.99 11.12
N LYS A 136 -17.05 9.63 10.22
CA LYS A 136 -18.13 8.98 9.45
C LYS A 136 -17.58 8.01 8.39
N SER A 137 -16.40 8.32 7.87
CA SER A 137 -15.73 7.51 6.86
C SER A 137 -14.25 7.37 7.21
N HIS A 138 -13.69 6.22 6.82
CA HIS A 138 -12.26 5.94 6.95
C HIS A 138 -11.65 5.54 5.59
N HIS A 139 -12.29 5.97 4.48
CA HIS A 139 -11.63 5.87 3.17
C HIS A 139 -10.39 6.74 3.15
N LEU A 140 -9.37 6.32 2.40
CA LEU A 140 -8.09 7.03 2.34
C LEU A 140 -8.28 8.50 1.89
N THR A 141 -9.15 8.71 0.91
CA THR A 141 -9.52 10.04 0.40
C THR A 141 -10.15 10.94 1.47
N ASP A 142 -11.06 10.39 2.28
CA ASP A 142 -11.75 11.16 3.33
C ASP A 142 -10.80 11.48 4.50
N LEU A 143 -9.90 10.55 4.83
CA LEU A 143 -8.85 10.76 5.82
C LEU A 143 -7.84 11.81 5.32
N GLY A 144 -7.39 11.70 4.06
CA GLY A 144 -6.51 12.67 3.44
C GLY A 144 -7.09 14.08 3.48
N ALA A 145 -8.36 14.24 3.08
CA ALA A 145 -9.06 15.51 3.15
C ALA A 145 -9.20 16.04 4.58
N HIS A 146 -9.50 15.18 5.56
CA HIS A 146 -9.66 15.57 6.95
C HIS A 146 -8.35 16.10 7.57
N PHE A 147 -7.22 15.51 7.22
CA PHE A 147 -5.90 15.89 7.71
C PHE A 147 -5.14 16.84 6.78
N GLU A 148 -5.84 17.42 5.79
CA GLU A 148 -5.27 18.40 4.85
C GLU A 148 -4.02 17.85 4.11
N ILE A 149 -4.02 16.54 3.81
CA ILE A 149 -2.98 15.91 3.01
C ILE A 149 -3.37 16.09 1.53
N GLU A 150 -2.72 17.03 0.86
CA GLU A 150 -2.89 17.20 -0.58
C GLU A 150 -2.21 16.05 -1.33
N TYR A 151 -2.95 15.35 -2.18
CA TYR A 151 -2.43 14.28 -3.03
C TYR A 151 -3.38 13.95 -4.19
N LEU A 152 -2.86 13.29 -5.21
CA LEU A 152 -3.66 12.76 -6.32
C LEU A 152 -4.18 11.38 -5.92
N ALA A 153 -5.46 11.31 -5.54
CA ALA A 153 -6.09 10.04 -5.17
C ALA A 153 -6.12 9.06 -6.36
N HIS A 154 -6.00 7.77 -6.04
CA HIS A 154 -5.94 6.68 -7.01
C HIS A 154 -4.69 6.70 -7.91
N ASP A 155 -3.62 7.29 -7.42
CA ASP A 155 -2.25 7.04 -7.86
C ASP A 155 -1.58 6.19 -6.79
N ALA A 156 -1.13 4.99 -7.13
CA ALA A 156 -0.62 4.02 -6.17
C ALA A 156 0.56 4.56 -5.33
N LEU A 157 1.39 5.48 -5.87
CA LEU A 157 2.46 6.09 -5.12
C LEU A 157 1.93 7.14 -4.12
N GLU A 158 0.99 7.99 -4.57
CA GLU A 158 0.39 9.01 -3.74
C GLU A 158 -0.51 8.42 -2.65
N ASP A 159 -1.24 7.34 -2.96
CA ASP A 159 -2.04 6.59 -1.98
C ASP A 159 -1.14 5.92 -0.93
N SER A 160 -0.02 5.31 -1.33
CA SER A 160 1.01 4.81 -0.40
C SER A 160 1.59 5.92 0.49
N ARG A 161 1.90 7.08 -0.10
CA ARG A 161 2.42 8.23 0.64
C ARG A 161 1.42 8.74 1.67
N THR A 162 0.16 8.85 1.28
CA THR A 162 -0.93 9.28 2.16
C THR A 162 -1.18 8.28 3.26
N CYS A 163 -1.22 6.98 2.93
CA CYS A 163 -1.30 5.90 3.92
C CYS A 163 -0.18 6.02 4.97
N GLY A 164 1.06 6.21 4.53
CA GLY A 164 2.19 6.37 5.45
C GLY A 164 2.07 7.63 6.34
N LYS A 165 1.71 8.78 5.78
CA LYS A 165 1.48 10.01 6.58
C LYS A 165 0.41 9.82 7.65
N LEU A 166 -0.67 9.08 7.35
CA LEU A 166 -1.73 8.78 8.32
C LEU A 166 -1.23 7.91 9.49
N ILE A 167 -0.30 6.98 9.25
CA ILE A 167 0.32 6.20 10.34
C ILE A 167 1.11 7.10 11.28
N LYS A 168 1.88 8.06 10.75
CA LYS A 168 2.60 9.05 11.56
C LYS A 168 1.64 9.91 12.40
N ILE A 169 0.56 10.40 11.80
CA ILE A 169 -0.47 11.18 12.51
C ILE A 169 -1.10 10.32 13.62
N ALA A 170 -1.47 9.09 13.33
CA ALA A 170 -2.04 8.18 14.31
C ALA A 170 -1.08 7.92 15.49
N ALA A 171 0.20 7.70 15.22
CA ALA A 171 1.22 7.53 16.26
C ALA A 171 1.31 8.78 17.17
N GLY A 172 1.25 9.96 16.58
CA GLY A 172 1.19 11.24 17.33
C GLY A 172 -0.04 11.36 18.24
N GLU A 173 -1.22 10.97 17.75
CA GLU A 173 -2.47 10.97 18.54
C GLU A 173 -2.40 10.01 19.75
N TRP A 174 -1.75 8.86 19.59
CA TRP A 174 -1.54 7.90 20.67
C TRP A 174 -0.33 8.24 21.56
N GLY A 175 0.52 9.21 21.16
CA GLY A 175 1.73 9.58 21.89
C GLY A 175 2.79 8.49 21.90
N VAL A 176 2.89 7.71 20.80
CA VAL A 176 3.81 6.56 20.66
C VAL A 176 4.85 6.83 19.57
N ASN A 177 5.99 6.15 19.63
CA ASN A 177 7.13 6.39 18.75
C ASN A 177 7.57 5.16 17.95
N THR A 178 6.92 4.02 18.13
CA THR A 178 7.23 2.78 17.41
C THR A 178 5.97 2.16 16.79
N VAL A 179 6.17 1.37 15.75
CA VAL A 179 5.05 0.60 15.15
C VAL A 179 4.47 -0.37 16.15
N GLN A 180 5.31 -1.00 16.99
CA GLN A 180 4.85 -1.95 18.00
C GLN A 180 3.90 -1.28 19.01
N GLU A 181 4.29 -0.14 19.57
CA GLU A 181 3.45 0.62 20.52
C GLU A 181 2.13 1.08 19.88
N LEU A 182 2.16 1.52 18.60
CA LEU A 182 0.96 1.90 17.87
C LEU A 182 -0.01 0.74 17.71
N LEU A 183 0.50 -0.43 17.33
CA LEU A 183 -0.31 -1.62 17.17
C LEU A 183 -0.92 -2.09 18.50
N GLU A 184 -0.15 -2.02 19.60
CA GLU A 184 -0.61 -2.33 20.96
C GLU A 184 -1.71 -1.35 21.42
N ALA A 185 -1.51 -0.05 21.23
CA ALA A 185 -2.51 0.98 21.54
C ALA A 185 -3.82 0.76 20.78
N CYS A 186 -3.72 0.37 19.50
CA CYS A 186 -4.86 0.03 18.65
C CYS A 186 -5.42 -1.38 18.89
N LYS A 187 -4.84 -2.17 19.81
CA LYS A 187 -5.22 -3.57 20.09
C LYS A 187 -5.26 -4.43 18.82
N THR A 188 -4.24 -4.32 18.02
CA THR A 188 -4.00 -5.08 16.80
C THR A 188 -2.55 -5.54 16.73
N GLY A 189 -2.13 -6.18 15.65
CA GLY A 189 -0.76 -6.67 15.49
C GLY A 189 -0.38 -6.80 14.02
N VAL A 190 0.90 -7.11 13.78
CA VAL A 190 1.37 -7.51 12.46
C VAL A 190 0.80 -8.87 12.08
N ARG A 191 0.69 -9.09 10.78
CA ARG A 191 0.36 -10.39 10.17
C ARG A 191 1.54 -10.82 9.32
N THR A 192 1.74 -12.11 9.18
CA THR A 192 2.66 -12.67 8.19
C THR A 192 1.91 -12.93 6.89
N PHE A 193 2.50 -12.54 5.78
CA PHE A 193 1.96 -12.81 4.44
C PHE A 193 2.29 -14.22 3.99
#